data_57a2bff0768e6fb182d7139de14d73f7
#
_entry.id   57a2bff0768e6fb182d7139de14d73f7
#
_cell.length_a   1.000
_cell.length_b   1.000
_cell.length_c   1.000
_cell.angle_alpha   90.00
_cell.angle_beta   90.00
_cell.angle_gamma   90.00
#
_symmetry.space_group_name_H-M   'P 1'
#
loop_
_entity.id
_entity.type
_entity.pdbx_description
1 polymer ?
#
loop_
_entity_poly.entity_id
_entity_poly.type
_entity_poly.pdbx_seq_one_letter_code
_entity_poly.pdbx_strand_id
1 'polypeptide(L)'
;MLQNEKYIGIYRFGDVVVEGGIPAIIDRALYDKVQATFKHNRAARAKNKAREDYLLTTKVFCGHCGSNMVGESGTSRHGVLYHYYKCANRKRGHCCAKKTEKKDWLERVVVEHTVQKVLTPENIEKIATKAMELIEKEAADNTLRLAYESELKDVQKRIKNLLDLMEQGIFTDSTRERLLELESRRKDLEAQIARENAKKPLLSKERIIFWLTSFKSGDINDVEYQRRVIDTLVNSIYVYDTNGGKGRKIVFTFNISGQNTSTLNVSDIACFAPPKGAYPNPFFFVKMCFGCVLEIEDMG
;
A
#
# COMPACT_ATOMS: atom_id res chain seq x y z
N MET A 1 -2.09 18.72 -11.56
CA MET A 1 -1.72 19.49 -10.36
C MET A 1 -0.45 18.91 -9.72
N LEU A 2 -0.47 17.77 -9.08
CA LEU A 2 0.66 17.21 -8.30
C LEU A 2 1.95 16.87 -9.07
N GLN A 3 1.99 17.00 -10.40
CA GLN A 3 3.17 16.79 -11.25
C GLN A 3 3.83 18.11 -11.67
N ASN A 4 3.36 19.24 -11.16
CA ASN A 4 3.86 20.54 -11.56
C ASN A 4 5.13 20.87 -10.76
N GLU A 5 6.25 21.03 -11.46
CA GLU A 5 7.56 21.35 -10.89
C GLU A 5 7.63 22.73 -10.24
N LYS A 6 6.64 23.59 -10.49
CA LYS A 6 6.54 24.92 -9.84
C LYS A 6 6.41 24.82 -8.32
N TYR A 7 5.83 23.72 -7.80
CA TYR A 7 5.70 23.54 -6.35
C TYR A 7 7.05 23.36 -5.62
N ILE A 8 8.08 22.92 -6.33
CA ILE A 8 9.47 22.79 -5.82
C ILE A 8 10.38 23.95 -6.25
N GLY A 9 9.77 25.06 -6.74
CA GLY A 9 10.52 26.26 -7.11
C GLY A 9 11.11 26.28 -8.52
N ILE A 10 10.80 25.28 -9.37
CA ILE A 10 11.30 25.22 -10.75
C ILE A 10 10.31 25.92 -11.68
N TYR A 11 10.77 26.93 -12.38
CA TYR A 11 10.02 27.59 -13.43
C TYR A 11 10.51 27.13 -14.81
N ARG A 12 9.58 26.68 -15.66
CA ARG A 12 9.87 26.24 -17.03
C ARG A 12 9.04 27.03 -18.03
N PHE A 13 9.68 27.59 -19.03
CA PHE A 13 9.04 28.27 -20.16
C PHE A 13 9.74 27.87 -21.45
N GLY A 14 9.08 27.10 -22.31
CA GLY A 14 9.69 26.47 -23.47
C GLY A 14 10.89 25.60 -23.07
N ASP A 15 12.05 25.86 -23.65
CA ASP A 15 13.29 25.13 -23.38
C ASP A 15 14.09 25.71 -22.19
N VAL A 16 13.63 26.83 -21.63
CA VAL A 16 14.32 27.49 -20.52
C VAL A 16 13.80 26.93 -19.19
N VAL A 17 14.71 26.43 -18.36
CA VAL A 17 14.46 25.96 -17.01
C VAL A 17 15.22 26.82 -16.01
N VAL A 18 14.50 27.42 -15.07
CA VAL A 18 15.08 28.25 -14.01
C VAL A 18 14.80 27.60 -12.66
N GLU A 19 15.87 27.13 -12.00
CA GLU A 19 15.76 26.62 -10.63
C GLU A 19 15.70 27.81 -9.65
N GLY A 20 14.78 27.75 -8.66
CA GLY A 20 14.58 28.85 -7.73
C GLY A 20 13.86 30.09 -8.33
N GLY A 21 13.34 30.01 -9.56
CA GLY A 21 12.60 31.09 -10.20
C GLY A 21 11.25 31.43 -9.57
N ILE A 22 10.77 30.56 -8.68
CA ILE A 22 9.54 30.73 -7.88
C ILE A 22 9.84 30.20 -6.47
N PRO A 23 9.25 30.81 -5.39
CA PRO A 23 9.38 30.26 -4.05
C PRO A 23 8.84 28.82 -3.99
N ALA A 24 9.63 27.88 -3.48
CA ALA A 24 9.20 26.50 -3.29
C ALA A 24 8.13 26.44 -2.19
N ILE A 25 7.03 25.71 -2.45
CA ILE A 25 5.91 25.54 -1.52
C ILE A 25 6.06 24.21 -0.77
N ILE A 26 6.68 23.21 -1.41
CA ILE A 26 6.94 21.89 -0.85
C ILE A 26 8.39 21.48 -1.00
N ASP A 27 8.86 20.63 -0.11
CA ASP A 27 10.21 20.06 -0.18
C ASP A 27 10.37 19.09 -1.36
N ARG A 28 11.56 19.08 -1.96
CA ARG A 28 11.90 18.23 -3.11
C ARG A 28 11.76 16.74 -2.77
N ALA A 29 12.14 16.32 -1.57
CA ALA A 29 12.03 14.92 -1.14
C ALA A 29 10.58 14.45 -1.09
N LEU A 30 9.66 15.30 -0.65
CA LEU A 30 8.22 15.02 -0.65
C LEU A 30 7.67 14.94 -2.08
N TYR A 31 8.08 15.88 -2.96
CA TYR A 31 7.69 15.87 -4.36
C TYR A 31 8.12 14.56 -5.05
N ASP A 32 9.39 14.14 -4.88
CA ASP A 32 9.93 12.92 -5.48
C ASP A 32 9.21 11.66 -4.98
N LYS A 33 8.86 11.58 -3.70
CA LYS A 33 8.01 10.50 -3.14
C LYS A 33 6.64 10.46 -3.83
N VAL A 34 6.01 11.61 -4.02
CA VAL A 34 4.73 11.71 -4.71
C VAL A 34 4.84 11.26 -6.16
N GLN A 35 5.91 11.68 -6.89
CA GLN A 35 6.11 11.24 -8.27
C GLN A 35 6.36 9.74 -8.38
N ALA A 36 7.10 9.13 -7.45
CA ALA A 36 7.30 7.68 -7.37
C ALA A 36 5.97 6.95 -7.15
N THR A 37 5.13 7.47 -6.26
CA THR A 37 3.77 6.93 -6.00
C THR A 37 2.89 7.02 -7.25
N PHE A 38 2.95 8.13 -8.00
CA PHE A 38 2.22 8.25 -9.27
C PHE A 38 2.67 7.24 -10.33
N LYS A 39 3.97 6.98 -10.45
CA LYS A 39 4.48 5.95 -11.37
C LYS A 39 3.93 4.57 -11.00
N HIS A 40 3.90 4.25 -9.72
CA HIS A 40 3.34 3.00 -9.19
C HIS A 40 1.81 2.91 -9.43
N ASN A 41 1.06 3.98 -9.13
CA ASN A 41 -0.40 4.02 -9.23
C ASN A 41 -0.94 4.14 -10.68
N ARG A 42 -0.11 4.49 -11.66
CA ARG A 42 -0.51 4.47 -13.07
C ARG A 42 -1.02 3.10 -13.51
N ALA A 43 -0.49 2.05 -12.94
CA ALA A 43 -0.92 0.69 -13.19
C ALA A 43 -2.29 0.35 -12.52
N ALA A 44 -2.66 1.03 -11.44
CA ALA A 44 -3.92 0.79 -10.71
C ALA A 44 -5.19 1.17 -11.51
N ARG A 45 -5.09 2.12 -12.46
CA ARG A 45 -6.22 2.50 -13.32
C ARG A 45 -6.66 1.40 -14.29
N ALA A 46 -5.83 0.40 -14.55
CA ALA A 46 -6.18 -0.73 -15.40
C ALA A 46 -7.17 -1.71 -14.73
N LYS A 47 -7.25 -1.71 -13.39
CA LYS A 47 -8.11 -2.60 -12.60
C LYS A 47 -9.61 -2.40 -12.90
N ASN A 48 -10.04 -1.16 -13.14
CA ASN A 48 -11.47 -0.81 -13.28
C ASN A 48 -12.04 -1.00 -14.69
N LYS A 49 -11.23 -1.40 -15.69
CA LYS A 49 -11.66 -1.58 -17.09
C LYS A 49 -11.66 -3.04 -17.56
N ALA A 50 -11.16 -3.95 -16.74
CA ALA A 50 -11.07 -5.37 -17.10
C ALA A 50 -12.44 -6.06 -16.93
N ARG A 51 -12.86 -6.84 -17.94
CA ARG A 51 -14.04 -7.70 -17.87
C ARG A 51 -13.86 -8.87 -16.89
N GLU A 52 -12.62 -9.22 -16.59
CA GLU A 52 -12.21 -10.29 -15.69
C GLU A 52 -11.32 -9.72 -14.60
N ASP A 53 -11.53 -10.18 -13.40
CA ASP A 53 -10.83 -9.70 -12.20
C ASP A 53 -9.50 -10.44 -12.02
N TYR A 54 -8.39 -9.72 -12.20
CA TYR A 54 -7.03 -10.22 -11.99
C TYR A 54 -6.50 -9.66 -10.67
N LEU A 55 -6.52 -10.48 -9.61
CA LEU A 55 -6.20 -10.05 -8.25
C LEU A 55 -4.77 -9.51 -8.07
N LEU A 56 -3.82 -10.07 -8.84
CA LEU A 56 -2.40 -9.68 -8.79
C LEU A 56 -2.05 -8.53 -9.72
N THR A 57 -3.04 -7.87 -10.34
CA THR A 57 -2.79 -6.70 -11.19
C THR A 57 -2.03 -5.64 -10.40
N THR A 58 -0.93 -5.11 -10.98
CA THR A 58 0.00 -4.15 -10.36
C THR A 58 1.00 -4.72 -9.35
N LYS A 59 0.82 -5.94 -8.88
CA LYS A 59 1.67 -6.57 -7.86
C LYS A 59 2.58 -7.68 -8.42
N VAL A 60 2.27 -8.25 -9.59
CA VAL A 60 3.06 -9.33 -10.19
C VAL A 60 3.98 -8.82 -11.30
N PHE A 61 5.26 -9.18 -11.19
CA PHE A 61 6.33 -8.75 -12.08
C PHE A 61 7.06 -9.96 -12.68
N CYS A 62 7.59 -9.77 -13.88
CA CYS A 62 8.45 -10.73 -14.53
C CYS A 62 9.84 -10.73 -13.87
N GLY A 63 10.28 -11.87 -13.30
CA GLY A 63 11.61 -11.99 -12.69
C GLY A 63 12.76 -11.84 -13.68
N HIS A 64 12.54 -12.10 -14.98
CA HIS A 64 13.60 -11.99 -16.00
C HIS A 64 13.85 -10.56 -16.47
N CYS A 65 12.81 -9.73 -16.61
CA CYS A 65 12.95 -8.38 -17.18
C CYS A 65 12.36 -7.27 -16.30
N GLY A 66 11.86 -7.58 -15.11
CA GLY A 66 11.28 -6.60 -14.18
C GLY A 66 9.96 -5.96 -14.61
N SER A 67 9.46 -6.23 -15.81
CA SER A 67 8.21 -5.64 -16.30
C SER A 67 7.00 -6.26 -15.62
N ASN A 68 5.91 -5.48 -15.49
CA ASN A 68 4.65 -5.99 -14.98
C ASN A 68 4.15 -7.18 -15.80
N MET A 69 3.51 -8.13 -15.13
CA MET A 69 2.72 -9.15 -15.81
C MET A 69 1.27 -8.68 -15.89
N VAL A 70 0.69 -8.81 -17.08
CA VAL A 70 -0.67 -8.32 -17.38
C VAL A 70 -1.59 -9.50 -17.66
N GLY A 71 -2.88 -9.32 -17.34
CA GLY A 71 -3.90 -10.30 -17.65
C GLY A 71 -4.07 -10.48 -19.16
N GLU A 72 -4.26 -11.71 -19.58
CA GLU A 72 -4.58 -12.11 -20.94
C GLU A 72 -5.52 -13.31 -20.92
N SER A 73 -6.48 -13.35 -21.84
CA SER A 73 -7.36 -14.50 -22.01
C SER A 73 -7.12 -15.17 -23.37
N GLY A 74 -7.33 -16.48 -23.40
CA GLY A 74 -7.23 -17.27 -24.63
C GLY A 74 -8.31 -18.35 -24.66
N THR A 75 -8.93 -18.53 -25.82
CA THR A 75 -9.95 -19.57 -26.03
C THR A 75 -9.29 -20.83 -26.59
N SER A 76 -9.57 -21.98 -25.98
CA SER A 76 -9.12 -23.28 -26.48
C SER A 76 -9.88 -23.69 -27.74
N ARG A 77 -9.42 -24.74 -28.44
CA ARG A 77 -10.13 -25.34 -29.59
C ARG A 77 -11.54 -25.80 -29.22
N HIS A 78 -11.81 -26.10 -27.97
CA HIS A 78 -13.10 -26.57 -27.47
C HIS A 78 -13.98 -25.43 -26.91
N GLY A 79 -13.65 -24.16 -27.20
CA GLY A 79 -14.44 -23.00 -26.78
C GLY A 79 -14.24 -22.59 -25.31
N VAL A 80 -13.38 -23.27 -24.54
CA VAL A 80 -13.13 -22.93 -23.13
C VAL A 80 -12.21 -21.72 -23.06
N LEU A 81 -12.62 -20.71 -22.29
CA LEU A 81 -11.86 -19.51 -22.04
C LEU A 81 -10.91 -19.74 -20.85
N TYR A 82 -9.64 -19.44 -21.06
CA TYR A 82 -8.60 -19.53 -20.04
C TYR A 82 -7.99 -18.14 -19.78
N HIS A 83 -7.64 -17.90 -18.53
CA HIS A 83 -7.06 -16.63 -18.08
C HIS A 83 -5.59 -16.85 -17.66
N TYR A 84 -4.73 -15.91 -18.05
CA TYR A 84 -3.28 -16.00 -17.84
C TYR A 84 -2.70 -14.67 -17.41
N TYR A 85 -1.57 -14.73 -16.69
CA TYR A 85 -0.64 -13.62 -16.52
C TYR A 85 0.50 -13.74 -17.55
N LYS A 86 0.74 -12.70 -18.33
CA LYS A 86 1.77 -12.63 -19.35
C LYS A 86 2.67 -11.42 -19.13
N CYS A 87 3.97 -11.59 -19.31
CA CYS A 87 4.91 -10.47 -19.25
C CYS A 87 4.54 -9.38 -20.29
N ALA A 88 4.46 -8.12 -19.84
CA ALA A 88 4.10 -7.00 -20.69
C ALA A 88 5.10 -6.78 -21.84
N ASN A 89 6.41 -6.97 -21.58
CA ASN A 89 7.44 -6.89 -22.62
C ASN A 89 7.27 -7.99 -23.66
N ARG A 90 7.03 -9.24 -23.23
CA ARG A 90 6.74 -10.34 -24.16
C ARG A 90 5.48 -10.09 -24.99
N LYS A 91 4.44 -9.51 -24.38
CA LYS A 91 3.19 -9.16 -25.08
C LYS A 91 3.41 -8.11 -26.16
N ARG A 92 4.35 -7.19 -25.95
CA ARG A 92 4.70 -6.13 -26.91
C ARG A 92 5.72 -6.54 -27.95
N GLY A 93 6.15 -7.82 -27.98
CA GLY A 93 7.15 -8.32 -28.92
C GLY A 93 8.61 -8.01 -28.54
N HIS A 94 8.87 -7.52 -27.32
CA HIS A 94 10.23 -7.31 -26.81
C HIS A 94 10.86 -8.65 -26.36
N CYS A 95 12.21 -8.70 -26.35
CA CYS A 95 12.98 -9.89 -26.00
C CYS A 95 12.81 -10.33 -24.54
N CYS A 96 11.72 -11.03 -24.23
CA CYS A 96 11.54 -11.68 -22.94
C CYS A 96 10.99 -13.10 -23.15
N ALA A 97 11.72 -14.11 -22.69
CA ALA A 97 11.37 -15.53 -22.83
C ALA A 97 10.39 -16.05 -21.78
N LYS A 98 9.98 -15.21 -20.78
CA LYS A 98 9.10 -15.61 -19.68
C LYS A 98 7.83 -16.29 -20.18
N LYS A 99 7.56 -17.51 -19.70
CA LYS A 99 6.31 -18.23 -20.00
C LYS A 99 5.12 -17.58 -19.33
N THR A 100 3.92 -17.79 -19.90
CA THR A 100 2.66 -17.34 -19.31
C THR A 100 2.30 -18.21 -18.12
N GLU A 101 1.69 -17.61 -17.09
CA GLU A 101 1.21 -18.31 -15.91
C GLU A 101 -0.32 -18.35 -15.88
N LYS A 102 -0.90 -19.47 -15.48
CA LYS A 102 -2.34 -19.58 -15.29
C LYS A 102 -2.79 -18.70 -14.14
N LYS A 103 -3.84 -17.91 -14.33
CA LYS A 103 -4.38 -16.98 -13.34
C LYS A 103 -4.71 -17.70 -12.04
N ASP A 104 -5.61 -18.68 -12.10
CA ASP A 104 -6.16 -19.35 -10.92
C ASP A 104 -5.08 -20.06 -10.09
N TRP A 105 -4.09 -20.65 -10.78
CA TRP A 105 -2.96 -21.27 -10.12
C TRP A 105 -2.10 -20.25 -9.38
N LEU A 106 -1.71 -19.17 -10.08
CA LEU A 106 -0.81 -18.17 -9.49
C LEU A 106 -1.46 -17.44 -8.32
N GLU A 107 -2.72 -17.03 -8.46
CA GLU A 107 -3.46 -16.34 -7.41
C GLU A 107 -3.62 -17.22 -6.17
N ARG A 108 -3.97 -18.51 -6.34
CA ARG A 108 -4.08 -19.47 -5.25
C ARG A 108 -2.75 -19.68 -4.52
N VAL A 109 -1.68 -19.97 -5.27
CA VAL A 109 -0.33 -20.18 -4.69
C VAL A 109 0.12 -18.95 -3.89
N VAL A 110 -0.15 -17.77 -4.40
CA VAL A 110 0.19 -16.51 -3.71
C VAL A 110 -0.56 -16.39 -2.40
N VAL A 111 -1.86 -16.63 -2.40
CA VAL A 111 -2.68 -16.52 -1.18
C VAL A 111 -2.26 -17.58 -0.16
N GLU A 112 -2.14 -18.85 -0.56
CA GLU A 112 -1.74 -19.95 0.33
C GLU A 112 -0.38 -19.68 0.97
N HIS A 113 0.63 -19.31 0.16
CA HIS A 113 1.96 -19.01 0.67
C HIS A 113 1.96 -17.79 1.62
N THR A 114 1.23 -16.73 1.27
CA THR A 114 1.12 -15.53 2.11
C THR A 114 0.49 -15.86 3.46
N VAL A 115 -0.62 -16.61 3.48
CA VAL A 115 -1.29 -17.01 4.72
C VAL A 115 -0.37 -17.88 5.59
N GLN A 116 0.31 -18.86 4.99
CA GLN A 116 1.19 -19.77 5.72
C GLN A 116 2.45 -19.09 6.29
N LYS A 117 3.04 -18.15 5.53
CA LYS A 117 4.31 -17.51 5.93
C LYS A 117 4.12 -16.25 6.77
N VAL A 118 3.11 -15.46 6.48
CA VAL A 118 2.90 -14.17 7.14
C VAL A 118 2.05 -14.30 8.40
N LEU A 119 1.00 -15.12 8.37
CA LEU A 119 0.04 -15.24 9.47
C LEU A 119 0.44 -16.31 10.49
N THR A 120 1.73 -16.48 10.75
CA THR A 120 2.22 -17.26 11.91
C THR A 120 2.01 -16.46 13.20
N PRO A 121 1.78 -17.13 14.36
CA PRO A 121 1.59 -16.43 15.64
C PRO A 121 2.74 -15.45 15.96
N GLU A 122 3.98 -15.88 15.71
CA GLU A 122 5.17 -15.04 15.94
C GLU A 122 5.20 -13.79 15.05
N ASN A 123 4.87 -13.93 13.76
CA ASN A 123 4.84 -12.80 12.84
C ASN A 123 3.69 -11.86 13.15
N ILE A 124 2.51 -12.38 13.51
CA ILE A 124 1.36 -11.57 13.93
C ILE A 124 1.76 -10.68 15.12
N GLU A 125 2.47 -11.25 16.10
CA GLU A 125 2.92 -10.49 17.26
C GLU A 125 3.95 -9.41 16.89
N LYS A 126 4.93 -9.74 16.05
CA LYS A 126 5.93 -8.78 15.54
C LYS A 126 5.26 -7.64 14.76
N ILE A 127 4.29 -7.96 13.90
CA ILE A 127 3.54 -6.97 13.13
C ILE A 127 2.75 -6.05 14.07
N ALA A 128 2.03 -6.61 15.03
CA ALA A 128 1.24 -5.84 15.97
C ALA A 128 2.14 -4.90 16.81
N THR A 129 3.28 -5.39 17.29
CA THR A 129 4.25 -4.57 18.03
C THR A 129 4.79 -3.44 17.16
N LYS A 130 5.18 -3.74 15.91
CA LYS A 130 5.71 -2.72 14.99
C LYS A 130 4.67 -1.68 14.59
N ALA A 131 3.42 -2.11 14.41
CA ALA A 131 2.30 -1.21 14.14
C ALA A 131 2.07 -0.27 15.34
N MET A 132 2.13 -0.76 16.57
CA MET A 132 2.02 0.07 17.76
C MET A 132 3.16 1.09 17.87
N GLU A 133 4.41 0.68 17.62
CA GLU A 133 5.57 1.60 17.60
C GLU A 133 5.37 2.74 16.58
N LEU A 134 4.83 2.43 15.39
CA LEU A 134 4.54 3.44 14.35
C LEU A 134 3.43 4.38 14.79
N ILE A 135 2.34 3.84 15.35
CA ILE A 135 1.21 4.63 15.87
C ILE A 135 1.67 5.56 16.99
N GLU A 136 2.50 5.07 17.91
CA GLU A 136 3.06 5.87 19.00
C GLU A 136 3.98 6.97 18.45
N LYS A 137 4.81 6.65 17.46
CA LYS A 137 5.68 7.62 16.81
C LYS A 137 4.90 8.71 16.05
N GLU A 138 3.85 8.33 15.32
CA GLU A 138 2.95 9.29 14.66
C GLU A 138 2.16 10.12 15.68
N ALA A 139 1.73 9.52 16.79
CA ALA A 139 1.06 10.24 17.87
C ALA A 139 2.01 11.18 18.64
N ALA A 140 3.31 10.88 18.65
CA ALA A 140 4.35 11.75 19.23
C ALA A 140 4.71 12.93 18.30
N ASP A 141 4.40 12.86 17.01
CA ASP A 141 4.59 13.97 16.07
C ASP A 141 3.48 15.02 16.23
N ASN A 142 3.58 15.74 17.36
CA ASN A 142 2.64 16.77 17.77
C ASN A 142 2.96 18.16 17.15
N THR A 143 3.73 18.23 16.08
CA THR A 143 4.26 19.49 15.52
C THR A 143 3.13 20.48 15.22
N LEU A 144 2.04 20.02 14.61
CA LEU A 144 0.85 20.83 14.30
C LEU A 144 0.12 21.29 15.56
N ARG A 145 -0.04 20.40 16.54
CA ARG A 145 -0.67 20.72 17.82
C ARG A 145 0.13 21.77 18.59
N LEU A 146 1.44 21.59 18.66
CA LEU A 146 2.35 22.54 19.31
C LEU A 146 2.32 23.92 18.65
N ALA A 147 2.21 23.96 17.30
CA ALA A 147 2.04 25.19 16.56
C ALA A 147 0.72 25.91 16.92
N TYR A 148 -0.39 25.18 16.97
CA TYR A 148 -1.69 25.73 17.36
C TYR A 148 -1.72 26.19 18.83
N GLU A 149 -1.09 25.41 19.74
CA GLU A 149 -0.96 25.79 21.16
C GLU A 149 -0.12 27.06 21.34
N SER A 150 0.95 27.22 20.55
CA SER A 150 1.79 28.42 20.56
C SER A 150 1.00 29.64 20.04
N GLU A 151 0.31 29.48 18.91
CA GLU A 151 -0.53 30.56 18.36
C GLU A 151 -1.67 30.96 19.32
N LEU A 152 -2.28 29.97 19.97
CA LEU A 152 -3.32 30.21 20.98
C LEU A 152 -2.81 31.07 22.14
N LYS A 153 -1.60 30.78 22.64
CA LYS A 153 -0.95 31.60 23.69
C LYS A 153 -0.73 33.03 23.23
N ASP A 154 -0.28 33.22 21.98
CA ASP A 154 -0.07 34.57 21.43
C ASP A 154 -1.38 35.34 21.27
N VAL A 155 -2.45 34.69 20.79
CA VAL A 155 -3.78 35.28 20.69
C VAL A 155 -4.33 35.65 22.06
N GLN A 156 -4.20 34.77 23.04
CA GLN A 156 -4.63 35.05 24.44
C GLN A 156 -3.87 36.23 25.03
N LYS A 157 -2.56 36.33 24.80
CA LYS A 157 -1.76 37.49 25.24
C LYS A 157 -2.24 38.80 24.61
N ARG A 158 -2.57 38.78 23.30
CA ARG A 158 -3.08 39.94 22.58
C ARG A 158 -4.46 40.34 23.10
N ILE A 159 -5.34 39.39 23.38
CA ILE A 159 -6.66 39.67 23.99
C ILE A 159 -6.45 40.32 25.35
N LYS A 160 -5.58 39.78 26.20
CA LYS A 160 -5.28 40.35 27.50
C LYS A 160 -4.79 41.80 27.38
N ASN A 161 -3.82 42.08 26.52
CA ASN A 161 -3.27 43.41 26.34
C ASN A 161 -4.38 44.43 25.85
N LEU A 162 -5.32 43.98 25.00
CA LEU A 162 -6.44 44.83 24.60
C LEU A 162 -7.40 45.11 25.76
N LEU A 163 -7.70 44.10 26.58
CA LEU A 163 -8.52 44.27 27.76
C LEU A 163 -7.88 45.23 28.75
N ASP A 164 -6.57 45.10 29.00
CA ASP A 164 -5.81 46.03 29.88
C ASP A 164 -5.85 47.46 29.38
N LEU A 165 -5.82 47.71 28.07
CA LEU A 165 -5.99 49.03 27.44
C LEU A 165 -7.41 49.56 27.58
N MET A 166 -8.41 48.69 27.46
CA MET A 166 -9.83 49.06 27.64
C MET A 166 -10.14 49.45 29.09
N GLU A 167 -9.52 48.79 30.06
CA GLU A 167 -9.62 49.12 31.48
C GLU A 167 -9.00 50.50 31.81
N GLN A 168 -8.00 50.91 31.01
CA GLN A 168 -7.40 52.27 31.11
C GLN A 168 -8.26 53.37 30.42
N GLY A 169 -9.44 53.02 29.91
CA GLY A 169 -10.35 53.97 29.29
C GLY A 169 -10.14 54.19 27.78
N ILE A 170 -9.22 53.43 27.15
CA ILE A 170 -8.99 53.50 25.69
C ILE A 170 -9.95 52.53 25.01
N PHE A 171 -11.10 53.06 24.58
CA PHE A 171 -12.11 52.28 23.88
C PHE A 171 -12.46 52.93 22.54
N THR A 172 -12.20 52.25 21.44
CA THR A 172 -12.53 52.67 20.08
C THR A 172 -13.24 51.54 19.34
N ASP A 173 -14.00 51.87 18.28
CA ASP A 173 -14.65 50.84 17.45
C ASP A 173 -13.62 49.84 16.89
N SER A 174 -12.44 50.32 16.52
CA SER A 174 -11.35 49.48 16.03
C SER A 174 -10.84 48.48 17.10
N THR A 175 -10.79 48.88 18.37
CA THR A 175 -10.40 47.95 19.47
C THR A 175 -11.45 46.89 19.69
N ARG A 176 -12.72 47.23 19.56
CA ARG A 176 -13.83 46.31 19.65
C ARG A 176 -13.80 45.27 18.51
N GLU A 177 -13.67 45.73 17.26
CA GLU A 177 -13.58 44.85 16.10
C GLU A 177 -12.39 43.86 16.25
N ARG A 178 -11.24 44.39 16.65
CA ARG A 178 -10.03 43.56 16.85
C ARG A 178 -10.19 42.53 17.96
N LEU A 179 -10.89 42.87 19.02
CA LEU A 179 -11.19 41.94 20.09
C LEU A 179 -12.07 40.78 19.60
N LEU A 180 -13.12 41.09 18.83
CA LEU A 180 -14.00 40.07 18.25
C LEU A 180 -13.28 39.16 17.28
N GLU A 181 -12.38 39.69 16.44
CA GLU A 181 -11.54 38.89 15.57
C GLU A 181 -10.64 37.92 16.36
N LEU A 182 -9.97 38.40 17.40
CA LEU A 182 -9.08 37.58 18.22
C LEU A 182 -9.86 36.53 19.02
N GLU A 183 -11.07 36.84 19.48
CA GLU A 183 -11.91 35.86 20.17
C GLU A 183 -12.42 34.78 19.20
N SER A 184 -12.78 35.13 17.97
CA SER A 184 -13.11 34.16 16.93
C SER A 184 -11.93 33.27 16.62
N ARG A 185 -10.72 33.83 16.45
CA ARG A 185 -9.49 33.08 16.21
C ARG A 185 -9.16 32.14 17.35
N ARG A 186 -9.35 32.58 18.60
CA ARG A 186 -9.16 31.71 19.79
C ARG A 186 -10.07 30.49 19.73
N LYS A 187 -11.36 30.67 19.45
CA LYS A 187 -12.32 29.56 19.33
C LYS A 187 -11.95 28.58 18.21
N ASP A 188 -11.50 29.10 17.06
CA ASP A 188 -11.05 28.26 15.95
C ASP A 188 -9.83 27.42 16.32
N LEU A 189 -8.83 28.02 17.01
CA LEU A 189 -7.64 27.31 17.46
C LEU A 189 -7.97 26.24 18.53
N GLU A 190 -8.85 26.55 19.47
CA GLU A 190 -9.34 25.60 20.47
C GLU A 190 -10.04 24.40 19.79
N ALA A 191 -10.86 24.65 18.77
CA ALA A 191 -11.51 23.59 17.99
C ALA A 191 -10.49 22.75 17.19
N GLN A 192 -9.45 23.38 16.61
CA GLN A 192 -8.39 22.69 15.89
C GLN A 192 -7.57 21.79 16.83
N ILE A 193 -7.19 22.29 18.03
CA ILE A 193 -6.49 21.52 19.05
C ILE A 193 -7.34 20.33 19.53
N ALA A 194 -8.65 20.54 19.73
CA ALA A 194 -9.56 19.47 20.11
C ALA A 194 -9.66 18.39 19.02
N ARG A 195 -9.69 18.78 17.74
CA ARG A 195 -9.68 17.85 16.59
C ARG A 195 -8.37 17.05 16.53
N GLU A 196 -7.22 17.69 16.73
CA GLU A 196 -5.92 16.98 16.77
C GLU A 196 -5.84 16.01 17.96
N ASN A 197 -6.36 16.37 19.11
CA ASN A 197 -6.44 15.48 20.26
C ASN A 197 -7.38 14.28 20.03
N ALA A 198 -8.46 14.47 19.27
CA ALA A 198 -9.40 13.39 18.91
C ALA A 198 -8.85 12.41 17.86
N LYS A 199 -7.81 12.78 17.13
CA LYS A 199 -7.14 11.90 16.15
C LYS A 199 -6.29 10.79 16.77
N LYS A 200 -6.15 10.73 18.11
CA LYS A 200 -5.40 9.63 18.74
C LYS A 200 -6.08 8.30 18.45
N PRO A 201 -5.41 7.40 17.74
CA PRO A 201 -6.02 6.13 17.36
C PRO A 201 -6.32 5.29 18.59
N LEU A 202 -7.57 4.86 18.72
CA LEU A 202 -8.05 3.90 19.73
C LEU A 202 -7.68 2.45 19.36
N LEU A 203 -6.60 2.24 18.59
CA LEU A 203 -6.13 0.91 18.19
C LEU A 203 -5.24 0.34 19.30
N SER A 204 -5.68 -0.76 19.89
CA SER A 204 -4.84 -1.53 20.83
C SER A 204 -4.12 -2.67 20.11
N LYS A 205 -3.01 -3.14 20.67
CA LYS A 205 -2.24 -4.29 20.15
C LYS A 205 -3.13 -5.53 19.99
N GLU A 206 -4.01 -5.79 20.95
CA GLU A 206 -4.93 -6.92 20.96
C GLU A 206 -5.93 -6.87 19.78
N ARG A 207 -6.41 -5.68 19.43
CA ARG A 207 -7.29 -5.49 18.27
C ARG A 207 -6.57 -5.77 16.95
N ILE A 208 -5.31 -5.37 16.85
CA ILE A 208 -4.49 -5.66 15.66
C ILE A 208 -4.25 -7.17 15.55
N ILE A 209 -3.90 -7.83 16.65
CA ILE A 209 -3.70 -9.29 16.70
C ILE A 209 -5.01 -10.01 16.32
N PHE A 210 -6.14 -9.61 16.90
CA PHE A 210 -7.45 -10.18 16.58
C PHE A 210 -7.77 -10.04 15.09
N TRP A 211 -7.56 -8.86 14.54
CA TRP A 211 -7.82 -8.60 13.12
C TRP A 211 -6.92 -9.44 12.20
N LEU A 212 -5.61 -9.53 12.49
CA LEU A 212 -4.70 -10.38 11.72
C LEU A 212 -5.04 -11.87 11.85
N THR A 213 -5.44 -12.31 13.03
CA THR A 213 -5.84 -13.70 13.27
C THR A 213 -7.14 -14.04 12.49
N SER A 214 -8.04 -13.10 12.31
CA SER A 214 -9.25 -13.31 11.51
C SER A 214 -8.97 -13.62 10.04
N PHE A 215 -7.84 -13.15 9.50
CA PHE A 215 -7.40 -13.54 8.15
C PHE A 215 -7.01 -15.01 8.04
N LYS A 216 -6.59 -15.66 9.13
CA LYS A 216 -6.17 -17.07 9.09
C LYS A 216 -7.36 -18.01 8.90
N SER A 217 -8.57 -17.62 9.29
CA SER A 217 -9.79 -18.44 9.25
C SER A 217 -10.67 -18.22 8.01
N GLY A 218 -10.20 -17.45 7.02
CA GLY A 218 -10.94 -17.18 5.80
C GLY A 218 -10.91 -18.33 4.79
N ASP A 219 -11.93 -18.39 3.93
CA ASP A 219 -11.98 -19.37 2.84
C ASP A 219 -11.04 -18.95 1.70
N ILE A 220 -10.05 -19.78 1.42
CA ILE A 220 -9.07 -19.57 0.34
C ILE A 220 -9.73 -19.55 -1.05
N ASN A 221 -10.91 -20.13 -1.21
CA ASN A 221 -11.65 -20.15 -2.47
C ASN A 221 -12.55 -18.90 -2.66
N ASP A 222 -12.76 -18.11 -1.61
CA ASP A 222 -13.50 -16.86 -1.71
C ASP A 222 -12.61 -15.76 -2.34
N VAL A 223 -13.05 -15.22 -3.48
CA VAL A 223 -12.35 -14.19 -4.23
C VAL A 223 -12.19 -12.89 -3.43
N GLU A 224 -13.17 -12.54 -2.62
CA GLU A 224 -13.12 -11.36 -1.74
C GLU A 224 -12.07 -11.53 -0.64
N TYR A 225 -11.98 -12.73 -0.07
CA TYR A 225 -10.94 -13.07 0.90
C TYR A 225 -9.56 -13.03 0.26
N GLN A 226 -9.38 -13.66 -0.91
CA GLN A 226 -8.12 -13.63 -1.66
C GLN A 226 -7.68 -12.20 -1.92
N ARG A 227 -8.58 -11.33 -2.36
CA ARG A 227 -8.33 -9.92 -2.61
C ARG A 227 -7.84 -9.21 -1.36
N ARG A 228 -8.54 -9.38 -0.23
CA ARG A 228 -8.15 -8.77 1.05
C ARG A 228 -6.76 -9.20 1.49
N VAL A 229 -6.43 -10.49 1.41
CA VAL A 229 -5.10 -11.02 1.72
C VAL A 229 -4.02 -10.38 0.84
N ILE A 230 -4.24 -10.39 -0.48
CA ILE A 230 -3.28 -9.84 -1.44
C ILE A 230 -3.10 -8.33 -1.25
N ASP A 231 -4.19 -7.57 -1.14
CA ASP A 231 -4.13 -6.12 -1.03
C ASP A 231 -3.49 -5.66 0.29
N THR A 232 -3.71 -6.40 1.37
CA THR A 232 -3.19 -6.05 2.71
C THR A 232 -1.75 -6.49 2.92
N LEU A 233 -1.42 -7.75 2.58
CA LEU A 233 -0.18 -8.37 3.02
C LEU A 233 0.89 -8.41 1.93
N VAL A 234 0.53 -8.46 0.64
CA VAL A 234 1.49 -8.59 -0.46
C VAL A 234 1.83 -7.22 -1.05
N ASN A 235 3.11 -6.92 -1.13
CA ASN A 235 3.63 -5.72 -1.81
C ASN A 235 3.89 -6.01 -3.29
N SER A 236 4.82 -6.91 -3.58
CA SER A 236 5.19 -7.29 -4.95
C SER A 236 5.58 -8.76 -5.04
N ILE A 237 5.46 -9.32 -6.25
CA ILE A 237 5.75 -10.72 -6.55
C ILE A 237 6.55 -10.76 -7.84
N TYR A 238 7.69 -11.47 -7.82
CA TYR A 238 8.52 -11.69 -9.00
C TYR A 238 8.47 -13.17 -9.38
N VAL A 239 8.08 -13.46 -10.62
CA VAL A 239 7.92 -14.84 -11.12
C VAL A 239 9.01 -15.15 -12.13
N TYR A 240 9.86 -16.13 -11.81
CA TYR A 240 10.95 -16.63 -12.65
C TYR A 240 10.59 -18.01 -13.23
N ASP A 241 11.06 -18.28 -14.44
CA ASP A 241 11.09 -19.65 -14.97
C ASP A 241 12.38 -20.32 -14.57
N THR A 242 12.30 -21.58 -14.09
CA THR A 242 13.43 -22.42 -13.76
C THR A 242 13.41 -23.72 -14.59
N ASN A 243 14.50 -24.48 -14.64
CA ASN A 243 14.58 -25.77 -15.31
C ASN A 243 14.04 -25.77 -16.76
N GLY A 244 14.47 -24.79 -17.59
CA GLY A 244 13.98 -24.66 -18.98
C GLY A 244 12.48 -24.34 -19.08
N GLY A 245 11.91 -23.77 -18.03
CA GLY A 245 10.49 -23.38 -17.95
C GLY A 245 9.56 -24.50 -17.49
N LYS A 246 10.10 -25.57 -16.89
CA LYS A 246 9.30 -26.62 -16.20
C LYS A 246 9.02 -26.25 -14.75
N GLY A 247 9.96 -25.57 -14.08
CA GLY A 247 9.80 -25.08 -12.72
C GLY A 247 9.47 -23.59 -12.67
N ARG A 248 9.09 -23.12 -11.48
CA ARG A 248 8.84 -21.72 -11.15
C ARG A 248 9.53 -21.37 -9.84
N LYS A 249 10.19 -20.21 -9.83
CA LYS A 249 10.66 -19.56 -8.60
C LYS A 249 9.85 -18.29 -8.43
N ILE A 250 9.19 -18.13 -7.28
CA ILE A 250 8.38 -16.97 -6.95
C ILE A 250 8.99 -16.28 -5.74
N VAL A 251 9.37 -15.03 -5.91
CA VAL A 251 9.93 -14.20 -4.84
C VAL A 251 8.84 -13.22 -4.40
N PHE A 252 8.53 -13.21 -3.12
CA PHE A 252 7.51 -12.38 -2.50
C PHE A 252 8.15 -11.24 -1.73
N THR A 253 7.54 -10.07 -1.80
CA THR A 253 7.81 -8.96 -0.90
C THR A 253 6.51 -8.61 -0.20
N PHE A 254 6.51 -8.59 1.14
CA PHE A 254 5.33 -8.32 1.94
C PHE A 254 5.28 -6.87 2.41
N ASN A 255 4.08 -6.38 2.70
CA ASN A 255 3.86 -5.00 3.22
C ASN A 255 4.33 -4.83 4.67
N ILE A 256 4.69 -5.92 5.33
CA ILE A 256 5.01 -5.99 6.74
C ILE A 256 6.49 -5.73 6.94
N SER A 257 6.88 -4.52 7.26
CA SER A 257 8.27 -4.07 7.39
C SER A 257 9.10 -4.31 6.11
N GLY A 258 9.49 -3.29 5.43
CA GLY A 258 10.12 -3.16 4.10
C GLY A 258 11.27 -4.08 3.67
N GLN A 259 11.49 -5.22 4.33
CA GLN A 259 12.58 -6.15 4.04
C GLN A 259 12.20 -7.65 4.14
N ASN A 260 10.96 -8.01 4.43
CA ASN A 260 10.59 -9.43 4.47
C ASN A 260 10.33 -9.94 3.05
N THR A 261 11.36 -10.54 2.45
CA THR A 261 11.25 -11.30 1.21
C THR A 261 11.21 -12.79 1.53
N SER A 262 10.36 -13.54 0.85
CA SER A 262 10.38 -14.99 0.87
C SER A 262 10.42 -15.55 -0.54
N THR A 263 11.03 -16.71 -0.72
CA THR A 263 11.14 -17.37 -2.01
C THR A 263 10.42 -18.71 -1.97
N LEU A 264 9.60 -18.97 -2.98
CA LEU A 264 8.95 -20.25 -3.21
C LEU A 264 9.48 -20.86 -4.52
N ASN A 265 10.07 -22.05 -4.44
CA ASN A 265 10.47 -22.84 -5.61
C ASN A 265 9.40 -23.91 -5.87
N VAL A 266 8.86 -23.93 -7.09
CA VAL A 266 7.89 -24.94 -7.52
C VAL A 266 8.50 -25.71 -8.68
N SER A 267 8.92 -26.95 -8.41
CA SER A 267 9.60 -27.81 -9.37
C SER A 267 8.64 -28.48 -10.36
N ASP A 268 7.35 -28.63 -10.00
CA ASP A 268 6.34 -29.26 -10.84
C ASP A 268 4.98 -28.56 -10.76
N ILE A 269 4.52 -28.06 -11.90
CA ILE A 269 3.18 -27.44 -12.03
C ILE A 269 2.07 -28.51 -11.95
N ALA A 270 2.41 -29.78 -12.18
CA ALA A 270 1.47 -30.91 -12.17
C ALA A 270 0.84 -31.14 -10.80
N CYS A 271 1.52 -30.79 -9.70
CA CYS A 271 1.00 -30.92 -8.35
C CYS A 271 -0.20 -29.99 -8.05
N PHE A 272 -0.37 -28.93 -8.83
CA PHE A 272 -1.42 -27.92 -8.64
C PHE A 272 -2.50 -27.93 -9.75
N ALA A 273 -2.42 -28.88 -10.70
CA ALA A 273 -3.44 -29.04 -11.71
C ALA A 273 -4.60 -29.89 -11.14
N PRO A 274 -5.87 -29.40 -11.17
CA PRO A 274 -7.00 -30.26 -10.82
C PRO A 274 -7.04 -31.46 -11.76
N PRO A 275 -7.39 -32.67 -11.27
CA PRO A 275 -7.55 -33.84 -12.11
C PRO A 275 -8.60 -33.53 -13.18
N LYS A 276 -8.32 -33.95 -14.44
CA LYS A 276 -9.23 -33.77 -15.55
C LYS A 276 -10.60 -34.41 -15.21
N GLY A 277 -11.63 -33.59 -15.00
CA GLY A 277 -13.02 -34.05 -14.90
C GLY A 277 -13.63 -34.15 -13.50
N ALA A 278 -12.99 -33.70 -12.42
CA ALA A 278 -13.58 -33.66 -11.10
C ALA A 278 -13.55 -32.25 -10.52
N TYR A 279 -14.68 -31.74 -10.07
CA TYR A 279 -14.71 -30.62 -9.14
C TYR A 279 -14.16 -31.14 -7.81
N PRO A 280 -13.02 -30.65 -7.31
CA PRO A 280 -12.39 -31.24 -6.15
C PRO A 280 -13.15 -30.89 -4.88
N ASN A 281 -13.48 -31.93 -4.12
CA ASN A 281 -13.84 -31.83 -2.72
C ASN A 281 -12.62 -31.27 -1.96
N PRO A 282 -12.72 -30.15 -1.21
CA PRO A 282 -11.59 -29.43 -0.61
C PRO A 282 -10.75 -30.27 0.35
N PHE A 283 -11.30 -31.38 0.87
CA PHE A 283 -10.59 -32.29 1.78
C PHE A 283 -9.59 -33.23 1.12
N PHE A 284 -9.62 -33.43 -0.19
CA PHE A 284 -8.72 -34.36 -0.86
C PHE A 284 -7.34 -33.78 -1.22
N PHE A 285 -7.24 -32.44 -1.31
CA PHE A 285 -6.02 -31.77 -1.76
C PHE A 285 -4.93 -31.70 -0.69
N VAL A 286 -5.27 -31.68 0.59
CA VAL A 286 -4.32 -31.60 1.70
C VAL A 286 -3.48 -32.90 1.83
N LYS A 287 -3.99 -34.03 1.36
CA LYS A 287 -3.34 -35.33 1.52
C LYS A 287 -2.35 -35.71 0.40
N MET A 288 -2.43 -35.08 -0.78
CA MET A 288 -1.54 -35.39 -1.92
C MET A 288 -0.30 -34.48 -2.05
N CYS A 289 -0.24 -33.39 -1.30
CA CYS A 289 0.89 -32.43 -1.38
C CYS A 289 2.05 -32.73 -0.41
N PHE A 290 1.97 -33.80 0.41
CA PHE A 290 3.05 -34.15 1.35
C PHE A 290 4.29 -34.75 0.69
N GLY A 291 4.31 -34.96 -0.62
CA GLY A 291 5.46 -35.52 -1.37
C GLY A 291 6.26 -34.50 -2.20
N CYS A 292 5.81 -33.25 -2.31
CA CYS A 292 6.59 -32.21 -2.99
C CYS A 292 7.49 -31.49 -1.99
N VAL A 293 8.79 -31.66 -2.13
CA VAL A 293 9.80 -30.94 -1.35
C VAL A 293 9.68 -29.44 -1.65
N LEU A 294 9.14 -28.70 -0.70
CA LEU A 294 9.17 -27.25 -0.68
C LEU A 294 10.51 -26.84 -0.05
N GLU A 295 11.53 -26.58 -0.84
CA GLU A 295 12.74 -25.92 -0.35
C GLU A 295 12.44 -24.44 -0.19
N ILE A 296 12.53 -23.97 1.03
CA ILE A 296 12.33 -22.58 1.41
C ILE A 296 13.71 -22.07 1.83
N GLU A 297 14.33 -21.27 0.98
CA GLU A 297 15.51 -20.49 1.38
C GLU A 297 15.04 -19.19 2.01
N ASP A 298 15.18 -19.07 3.32
CA ASP A 298 15.11 -17.80 4.03
C ASP A 298 16.43 -17.06 3.78
N MET A 299 16.40 -16.03 2.95
CA MET A 299 17.53 -15.10 2.90
C MET A 299 17.37 -14.11 4.05
N GLY A 300 18.25 -14.25 5.05
CA GLY A 300 18.39 -13.40 6.23
C GLY A 300 18.78 -11.94 5.92
#